data_aa66639be0ee6ffa8962af21bfe0f483
#
_entry.id   aa66639be0ee6ffa8962af21bfe0f483
#
_cell.length_a   1.000
_cell.length_b   1.000
_cell.length_c   1.000
_cell.angle_alpha   90.00
_cell.angle_beta   90.00
_cell.angle_gamma   90.00
#
_symmetry.space_group_name_H-M   'P 1'
#
loop_
_entity.id
_entity.type
_entity.pdbx_description
1 polymer ?
#
loop_
_entity_poly.entity_id
_entity_poly.type
_entity_poly.pdbx_seq_one_letter_code
_entity_poly.pdbx_strand_id
1 'polypeptide(L)'
;MLKKIKLQDAVGTKLAHDITEIRPGEFKGPAFRKGYTVCNDDLCHLQKLGKNQLYVIDLEADEIHEDQAAAILANALAGEGIVWKDEPREGKIKLLAEKDGLFKVNTTALAAFNMVDEVMCATLHSHTLVKKGELVAATRAIPLVMK
;
A
#
# COMPACT_ATOMS: atom_id res chain seq x y z
N MET A 1 -2.99 10.21 11.03
CA MET A 1 -2.06 9.63 12.05
C MET A 1 -2.55 8.26 12.51
N LEU A 2 -1.64 7.31 12.77
CA LEU A 2 -1.99 6.01 13.37
C LEU A 2 -2.33 6.21 14.84
N LYS A 3 -3.57 5.90 15.24
CA LYS A 3 -4.01 6.01 16.65
C LYS A 3 -4.35 4.63 17.21
N LYS A 4 -3.98 4.42 18.47
CA LYS A 4 -4.40 3.24 19.23
C LYS A 4 -5.57 3.65 20.12
N ILE A 5 -6.73 3.04 19.89
CA ILE A 5 -7.98 3.35 20.63
C ILE A 5 -8.53 2.11 21.31
N LYS A 6 -9.36 2.31 22.33
CA LYS A 6 -10.10 1.20 22.97
C LYS A 6 -11.14 0.65 22.00
N LEU A 7 -11.42 -0.64 22.10
CA LEU A 7 -12.40 -1.31 21.24
C LEU A 7 -13.77 -0.61 21.27
N GLN A 8 -14.21 -0.13 22.42
CA GLN A 8 -15.51 0.55 22.60
C GLN A 8 -15.60 1.87 21.82
N ASP A 9 -14.45 2.55 21.60
CA ASP A 9 -14.36 3.82 20.91
C ASP A 9 -14.09 3.65 19.41
N ALA A 10 -14.02 2.39 18.93
CA ALA A 10 -13.60 2.06 17.57
C ALA A 10 -14.75 2.11 16.54
N VAL A 11 -16.00 2.19 16.99
CA VAL A 11 -17.16 2.22 16.07
C VAL A 11 -17.08 3.43 15.15
N GLY A 12 -17.24 3.22 13.84
CA GLY A 12 -17.14 4.26 12.81
C GLY A 12 -15.72 4.57 12.35
N THR A 13 -14.69 3.98 12.98
CA THR A 13 -13.29 4.18 12.57
C THR A 13 -12.83 3.10 11.59
N LYS A 14 -11.75 3.38 10.83
CA LYS A 14 -11.17 2.43 9.87
C LYS A 14 -9.97 1.71 10.47
N LEU A 15 -9.94 0.39 10.31
CA LEU A 15 -8.83 -0.44 10.75
C LEU A 15 -7.53 -0.10 9.99
N ALA A 16 -6.44 0.05 10.73
CA ALA A 16 -5.12 0.31 10.16
C ALA A 16 -4.46 -0.93 9.57
N HIS A 17 -4.83 -2.12 10.06
CA HIS A 17 -4.23 -3.39 9.68
C HIS A 17 -5.28 -4.49 9.59
N ASP A 18 -4.95 -5.55 8.83
CA ASP A 18 -5.73 -6.78 8.84
C ASP A 18 -5.76 -7.40 10.24
N ILE A 19 -6.93 -7.86 10.67
CA ILE A 19 -7.08 -8.66 11.88
C ILE A 19 -7.28 -10.11 11.46
N THR A 20 -6.28 -10.94 11.71
CA THR A 20 -6.30 -12.37 11.36
C THR A 20 -7.01 -13.18 12.43
N GLU A 21 -7.86 -14.08 11.99
CA GLU A 21 -8.45 -15.14 12.81
C GLU A 21 -7.80 -16.48 12.47
N ILE A 22 -7.45 -17.25 13.52
CA ILE A 22 -6.94 -18.60 13.39
C ILE A 22 -7.83 -19.51 14.21
N ARG A 23 -8.54 -20.42 13.53
CA ARG A 23 -9.25 -21.55 14.14
C ARG A 23 -8.48 -22.82 13.79
N PRO A 24 -7.83 -23.45 14.75
CA PRO A 24 -7.02 -24.64 14.47
C PRO A 24 -7.83 -25.71 13.74
N GLY A 25 -7.30 -26.15 12.57
CA GLY A 25 -7.95 -27.17 11.74
C GLY A 25 -9.11 -26.70 10.85
N GLU A 26 -9.59 -25.47 11.00
CA GLU A 26 -10.75 -24.95 10.27
C GLU A 26 -10.44 -23.75 9.38
N PHE A 27 -9.83 -22.69 9.96
CA PHE A 27 -9.68 -21.41 9.25
C PHE A 27 -8.42 -20.66 9.69
N LYS A 28 -7.72 -20.09 8.71
CA LYS A 28 -6.66 -19.11 8.93
C LYS A 28 -6.75 -18.04 7.85
N GLY A 29 -7.14 -16.82 8.24
CA GLY A 29 -7.27 -15.72 7.29
C GLY A 29 -7.67 -14.42 7.99
N PRO A 30 -7.80 -13.32 7.21
CA PRO A 30 -8.26 -12.05 7.75
C PRO A 30 -9.76 -12.15 8.12
N ALA A 31 -10.09 -11.96 9.39
CA ALA A 31 -11.46 -11.79 9.86
C ALA A 31 -11.95 -10.38 9.49
N PHE A 32 -11.08 -9.39 9.63
CA PHE A 32 -11.35 -8.01 9.21
C PHE A 32 -10.14 -7.51 8.42
N ARG A 33 -10.42 -6.86 7.30
CA ARG A 33 -9.38 -6.31 6.44
C ARG A 33 -9.04 -4.86 6.84
N LYS A 34 -7.82 -4.45 6.57
CA LYS A 34 -7.38 -3.07 6.60
C LYS A 34 -8.38 -2.17 5.85
N GLY A 35 -8.66 -1.01 6.40
CA GLY A 35 -9.64 -0.06 5.84
C GLY A 35 -11.09 -0.39 6.11
N TYR A 36 -11.39 -1.55 6.74
CA TYR A 36 -12.75 -1.90 7.17
C TYR A 36 -13.24 -0.90 8.23
N THR A 37 -14.45 -0.38 8.07
CA THR A 37 -15.09 0.48 9.05
C THR A 37 -15.75 -0.37 10.13
N VAL A 38 -15.30 -0.24 11.36
CA VAL A 38 -15.80 -1.02 12.49
C VAL A 38 -17.25 -0.64 12.80
N CYS A 39 -18.12 -1.63 12.85
CA CYS A 39 -19.53 -1.49 13.23
C CYS A 39 -19.76 -1.96 14.67
N ASN A 40 -20.91 -1.61 15.23
CA ASN A 40 -21.25 -1.98 16.62
C ASN A 40 -21.32 -3.49 16.80
N ASP A 41 -21.80 -4.23 15.79
CA ASP A 41 -21.94 -5.68 15.81
C ASP A 41 -20.59 -6.43 15.80
N ASP A 42 -19.53 -5.75 15.33
CA ASP A 42 -18.18 -6.31 15.25
C ASP A 42 -17.48 -6.39 16.62
N LEU A 43 -17.91 -5.56 17.57
CA LEU A 43 -17.24 -5.44 18.89
C LEU A 43 -17.11 -6.77 19.62
N CYS A 44 -18.19 -7.56 19.62
CA CYS A 44 -18.19 -8.89 20.25
C CYS A 44 -17.21 -9.85 19.55
N HIS A 45 -17.13 -9.82 18.21
CA HIS A 45 -16.23 -10.66 17.45
C HIS A 45 -14.77 -10.25 17.68
N LEU A 46 -14.48 -8.95 17.59
CA LEU A 46 -13.15 -8.40 17.86
C LEU A 46 -12.68 -8.72 19.29
N GLN A 47 -13.58 -8.64 20.28
CA GLN A 47 -13.26 -9.00 21.66
C GLN A 47 -12.95 -10.50 21.82
N LYS A 48 -13.70 -11.38 21.13
CA LYS A 48 -13.42 -12.84 21.11
C LYS A 48 -12.06 -13.14 20.48
N LEU A 49 -11.61 -12.33 19.51
CA LEU A 49 -10.27 -12.40 18.93
C LEU A 49 -9.18 -11.80 19.84
N GLY A 50 -9.52 -11.45 21.09
CA GLY A 50 -8.59 -10.89 22.07
C GLY A 50 -8.22 -9.42 21.82
N LYS A 51 -8.99 -8.69 21.01
CA LYS A 51 -8.71 -7.30 20.67
C LYS A 51 -9.44 -6.36 21.64
N ASN A 52 -8.74 -5.90 22.67
CA ASN A 52 -9.24 -4.87 23.59
C ASN A 52 -8.93 -3.43 23.12
N GLN A 53 -7.99 -3.30 22.19
CA GLN A 53 -7.57 -2.07 21.57
C GLN A 53 -7.31 -2.31 20.08
N LEU A 54 -7.58 -1.30 19.26
CA LEU A 54 -7.37 -1.33 17.83
C LEU A 54 -6.46 -0.20 17.37
N TYR A 55 -5.68 -0.45 16.34
CA TYR A 55 -5.01 0.60 15.60
C TYR A 55 -5.94 1.07 14.48
N VAL A 56 -6.25 2.34 14.47
CA VAL A 56 -7.12 2.98 13.48
C VAL A 56 -6.38 4.07 12.74
N ILE A 57 -6.79 4.31 11.51
CA ILE A 57 -6.25 5.37 10.68
C ILE A 57 -7.18 6.57 10.83
N ASP A 58 -6.62 7.66 11.33
CA ASP A 58 -7.27 8.97 11.38
C ASP A 58 -6.39 9.92 10.55
N LEU A 59 -6.79 10.15 9.29
CA LEU A 59 -6.04 11.00 8.36
C LEU A 59 -6.40 12.45 8.60
N GLU A 60 -5.38 13.29 8.72
CA GLU A 60 -5.53 14.75 8.67
C GLU A 60 -5.80 15.19 7.22
N ALA A 61 -6.21 16.45 7.03
CA ALA A 61 -6.61 16.95 5.72
C ALA A 61 -5.45 16.95 4.67
N ASP A 62 -4.22 16.99 5.15
CA ASP A 62 -2.98 16.96 4.36
C ASP A 62 -2.29 15.59 4.36
N GLU A 63 -2.94 14.56 4.90
CA GLU A 63 -2.41 13.20 4.96
C GLU A 63 -3.13 12.27 3.99
N ILE A 64 -2.37 11.39 3.35
CA ILE A 64 -2.88 10.33 2.48
C ILE A 64 -2.39 8.96 2.92
N HIS A 65 -3.18 7.94 2.65
CA HIS A 65 -2.80 6.56 2.92
C HIS A 65 -1.70 6.08 1.96
N GLU A 66 -0.81 5.18 2.42
CA GLU A 66 0.31 4.64 1.64
C GLU A 66 -0.10 4.12 0.25
N ASP A 67 -1.27 3.47 0.13
CA ASP A 67 -1.74 2.92 -1.14
C ASP A 67 -2.16 4.03 -2.11
N GLN A 68 -2.74 5.12 -1.63
CA GLN A 68 -3.05 6.29 -2.44
C GLN A 68 -1.76 7.01 -2.87
N ALA A 69 -0.81 7.15 -1.94
CA ALA A 69 0.50 7.69 -2.24
C ALA A 69 1.22 6.86 -3.30
N ALA A 70 1.21 5.53 -3.18
CA ALA A 70 1.83 4.64 -4.16
C ALA A 70 1.23 4.81 -5.57
N ALA A 71 -0.09 4.99 -5.69
CA ALA A 71 -0.74 5.25 -6.98
C ALA A 71 -0.29 6.59 -7.59
N ILE A 72 -0.18 7.64 -6.78
CA ILE A 72 0.33 8.95 -7.22
C ILE A 72 1.78 8.82 -7.69
N LEU A 73 2.63 8.14 -6.92
CA LEU A 73 4.03 7.91 -7.27
C LEU A 73 4.17 7.09 -8.55
N ALA A 74 3.37 6.03 -8.72
CA ALA A 74 3.38 5.22 -9.92
C ALA A 74 3.01 6.03 -11.17
N ASN A 75 2.00 6.89 -11.09
CA ASN A 75 1.63 7.79 -12.18
C ASN A 75 2.72 8.81 -12.53
N ALA A 76 3.42 9.32 -11.52
CA ALA A 76 4.52 10.27 -11.73
C ALA A 76 5.77 9.61 -12.35
N LEU A 77 6.00 8.32 -12.03
CA LEU A 77 7.17 7.56 -12.51
C LEU A 77 6.94 6.89 -13.87
N ALA A 78 5.68 6.56 -14.21
CA ALA A 78 5.34 5.90 -15.45
C ALA A 78 5.49 6.86 -16.63
N GLY A 79 6.53 6.67 -17.45
CA GLY A 79 6.70 7.32 -18.73
C GLY A 79 5.94 6.58 -19.84
N GLU A 80 6.13 7.07 -21.10
CA GLU A 80 5.52 6.43 -22.27
C GLU A 80 5.89 4.95 -22.38
N GLY A 81 4.87 4.09 -22.57
CA GLY A 81 5.05 2.65 -22.69
C GLY A 81 5.25 1.92 -21.36
N ILE A 82 5.02 2.59 -20.23
CA ILE A 82 5.03 1.99 -18.89
C ILE A 82 3.64 2.10 -18.28
N VAL A 83 3.15 1.00 -17.73
CA VAL A 83 1.82 0.90 -17.13
C VAL A 83 1.87 0.18 -15.78
N TRP A 84 0.85 0.36 -14.98
CA TRP A 84 0.58 -0.44 -13.80
C TRP A 84 -0.89 -0.84 -13.78
N LYS A 85 -1.20 -2.01 -13.23
CA LYS A 85 -2.55 -2.61 -13.30
C LYS A 85 -3.04 -3.14 -11.96
N ASP A 86 -2.10 -3.57 -11.12
CA ASP A 86 -2.44 -4.16 -9.84
C ASP A 86 -2.83 -3.07 -8.85
N GLU A 87 -3.79 -3.36 -7.98
CA GLU A 87 -4.08 -2.48 -6.85
C GLU A 87 -2.84 -2.35 -5.94
N PRO A 88 -2.56 -1.14 -5.43
CA PRO A 88 -1.50 -0.93 -4.47
C PRO A 88 -1.66 -1.85 -3.25
N ARG A 89 -0.57 -2.41 -2.77
CA ARG A 89 -0.56 -3.22 -1.55
C ARG A 89 0.62 -2.83 -0.69
N GLU A 90 0.35 -2.44 0.55
CA GLU A 90 1.39 -2.00 1.51
C GLU A 90 2.27 -0.90 0.90
N GLY A 91 1.66 0.07 0.23
CA GLY A 91 2.36 1.17 -0.42
C GLY A 91 3.18 0.79 -1.65
N LYS A 92 3.03 -0.43 -2.20
CA LYS A 92 3.83 -0.93 -3.33
C LYS A 92 3.03 -1.00 -4.61
N ILE A 93 3.65 -0.62 -5.72
CA ILE A 93 3.15 -0.80 -7.08
C ILE A 93 4.28 -1.30 -7.98
N LYS A 94 3.92 -2.22 -8.89
CA LYS A 94 4.77 -2.72 -9.95
C LYS A 94 4.49 -1.98 -11.25
N LEU A 95 5.55 -1.53 -11.92
CA LEU A 95 5.50 -0.91 -13.23
C LEU A 95 5.91 -1.92 -14.30
N LEU A 96 5.08 -2.06 -15.33
CA LEU A 96 5.22 -3.06 -16.37
C LEU A 96 5.43 -2.40 -17.72
N ALA A 97 6.16 -3.04 -18.62
CA ALA A 97 6.24 -2.63 -20.00
C ALA A 97 4.88 -2.85 -20.70
N GLU A 98 4.34 -1.83 -21.34
CA GLU A 98 3.10 -1.91 -22.13
C GLU A 98 3.31 -2.57 -23.49
N LYS A 99 4.52 -2.48 -24.03
CA LYS A 99 4.93 -2.99 -25.35
C LYS A 99 6.36 -3.52 -25.30
N ASP A 100 6.73 -4.33 -26.28
CA ASP A 100 8.12 -4.72 -26.49
C ASP A 100 8.96 -3.50 -26.86
N GLY A 101 10.18 -3.42 -26.34
CA GLY A 101 11.03 -2.27 -26.65
C GLY A 101 12.31 -2.18 -25.84
N LEU A 102 12.96 -1.05 -25.98
CA LEU A 102 14.16 -0.71 -25.21
C LEU A 102 13.75 0.14 -23.99
N PHE A 103 13.88 -0.44 -22.81
CA PHE A 103 13.61 0.27 -21.56
C PHE A 103 14.70 1.31 -21.27
N LYS A 104 14.29 2.54 -21.05
CA LYS A 104 15.19 3.65 -20.73
C LYS A 104 14.80 4.28 -19.40
N VAL A 105 15.78 4.53 -18.56
CA VAL A 105 15.61 5.18 -17.25
C VAL A 105 16.24 6.56 -17.29
N ASN A 106 15.52 7.57 -16.87
CA ASN A 106 16.12 8.84 -16.50
C ASN A 106 16.82 8.69 -15.14
N THR A 107 18.10 8.32 -15.19
CA THR A 107 18.88 8.01 -13.98
C THR A 107 19.04 9.21 -13.05
N THR A 108 19.10 10.42 -13.58
CA THR A 108 19.18 11.65 -12.78
C THR A 108 17.87 11.87 -12.02
N ALA A 109 16.72 11.73 -12.68
CA ALA A 109 15.42 11.86 -12.04
C ALA A 109 15.17 10.73 -11.03
N LEU A 110 15.58 9.49 -11.36
CA LEU A 110 15.47 8.36 -10.43
C LEU A 110 16.31 8.57 -9.18
N ALA A 111 17.54 9.07 -9.33
CA ALA A 111 18.40 9.39 -8.19
C ALA A 111 17.77 10.49 -7.31
N ALA A 112 17.28 11.57 -7.92
CA ALA A 112 16.59 12.64 -7.21
C ALA A 112 15.34 12.14 -6.47
N PHE A 113 14.54 11.27 -7.11
CA PHE A 113 13.36 10.65 -6.50
C PHE A 113 13.74 9.82 -5.26
N ASN A 114 14.78 9.00 -5.35
CA ASN A 114 15.22 8.16 -4.24
C ASN A 114 15.94 8.94 -3.12
N MET A 115 16.18 10.23 -3.29
CA MET A 115 16.63 11.14 -2.23
C MET A 115 15.48 11.82 -1.48
N VAL A 116 14.24 11.64 -1.95
CA VAL A 116 13.05 12.07 -1.21
C VAL A 116 12.81 11.07 -0.08
N ASP A 117 12.62 11.58 1.13
CA ASP A 117 12.34 10.73 2.28
C ASP A 117 11.04 9.93 2.09
N GLU A 118 11.01 8.74 2.67
CA GLU A 118 9.82 7.90 2.76
C GLU A 118 9.30 7.30 1.44
N VAL A 119 10.01 7.47 0.32
CA VAL A 119 9.69 6.84 -0.96
C VAL A 119 10.90 6.12 -1.55
N MET A 120 10.63 5.14 -2.40
CA MET A 120 11.69 4.45 -3.14
C MET A 120 11.19 3.92 -4.47
N CYS A 121 12.09 3.85 -5.43
CA CYS A 121 11.86 3.19 -6.72
C CYS A 121 13.10 2.40 -7.12
N ALA A 122 12.90 1.13 -7.47
CA ALA A 122 13.91 0.26 -8.07
C ALA A 122 13.51 -0.07 -9.50
N THR A 123 14.49 -0.13 -10.41
CA THR A 123 14.27 -0.38 -11.83
C THR A 123 15.21 -1.44 -12.36
N LEU A 124 14.90 -2.02 -13.51
CA LEU A 124 15.90 -2.68 -14.35
C LEU A 124 16.95 -1.65 -14.82
N HIS A 125 18.08 -2.16 -15.30
CA HIS A 125 19.10 -1.29 -15.91
C HIS A 125 18.52 -0.54 -17.13
N SER A 126 18.94 0.70 -17.30
CA SER A 126 18.63 1.46 -18.51
C SER A 126 19.21 0.74 -19.74
N HIS A 127 18.51 0.84 -20.87
CA HIS A 127 18.86 0.18 -22.13
C HIS A 127 18.70 -1.38 -22.10
N THR A 128 17.84 -1.90 -21.23
CA THR A 128 17.43 -3.31 -21.25
C THR A 128 16.33 -3.54 -22.27
N LEU A 129 16.45 -4.57 -23.10
CA LEU A 129 15.36 -5.04 -23.96
C LEU A 129 14.31 -5.71 -23.10
N VAL A 130 13.06 -5.27 -23.24
CA VAL A 130 11.92 -5.78 -22.45
C VAL A 130 10.78 -6.20 -23.35
N LYS A 131 9.98 -7.13 -22.87
CA LYS A 131 8.76 -7.59 -23.52
C LYS A 131 7.52 -7.00 -22.83
N LYS A 132 6.43 -6.92 -23.58
CA LYS A 132 5.13 -6.53 -23.05
C LYS A 132 4.76 -7.35 -21.81
N GLY A 133 4.39 -6.66 -20.72
CA GLY A 133 4.01 -7.26 -19.44
C GLY A 133 5.19 -7.58 -18.53
N GLU A 134 6.42 -7.34 -18.96
CA GLU A 134 7.61 -7.56 -18.13
C GLU A 134 7.70 -6.48 -17.02
N LEU A 135 8.09 -6.90 -15.82
CA LEU A 135 8.32 -6.01 -14.69
C LEU A 135 9.60 -5.19 -14.94
N VAL A 136 9.46 -3.88 -15.03
CA VAL A 136 10.56 -2.96 -15.32
C VAL A 136 10.97 -2.11 -14.14
N ALA A 137 10.03 -1.83 -13.22
CA ALA A 137 10.29 -1.07 -12.01
C ALA A 137 9.25 -1.41 -10.93
N ALA A 138 9.59 -1.05 -9.70
CA ALA A 138 8.66 -1.08 -8.58
C ALA A 138 8.89 0.15 -7.70
N THR A 139 7.82 0.78 -7.26
CA THR A 139 7.86 1.90 -6.32
C THR A 139 7.17 1.56 -5.02
N ARG A 140 7.55 2.24 -3.96
CA ARG A 140 6.97 2.09 -2.63
C ARG A 140 6.90 3.42 -1.90
N ALA A 141 5.75 3.69 -1.29
CA ALA A 141 5.58 4.61 -0.17
C ALA A 141 5.85 3.82 1.12
N ILE A 142 6.79 4.28 1.96
CA ILE A 142 7.28 3.50 3.11
C ILE A 142 6.36 3.64 4.33
N PRO A 143 5.95 4.85 4.77
CA PRO A 143 5.06 4.99 5.91
C PRO A 143 3.62 4.69 5.54
N LEU A 144 2.84 4.25 6.54
CA LEU A 144 1.42 3.94 6.38
C LEU A 144 0.58 5.18 5.99
N VAL A 145 1.04 6.35 6.41
CA VAL A 145 0.42 7.66 6.15
C VAL A 145 1.51 8.63 5.73
N MET A 146 1.29 9.34 4.63
CA MET A 146 2.20 10.34 4.05
C MET A 146 1.55 11.73 4.03
N LYS A 147 2.39 12.76 4.07
CA LYS A 147 2.02 14.17 3.89
C LYS A 147 2.35 14.66 2.50
#